data_487ff0e4c0f63e993d442cc8c15ef296
#
_entry.id   487ff0e4c0f63e993d442cc8c15ef296
#
_cell.length_a   1.000
_cell.length_b   1.000
_cell.length_c   1.000
_cell.angle_alpha   90.00
_cell.angle_beta   90.00
_cell.angle_gamma   90.00
#
_symmetry.space_group_name_H-M   'P 1'
#
loop_
_entity.id
_entity.type
_entity.pdbx_description
1 polymer ?
#
loop_
_entity_poly.entity_id
_entity_poly.type
_entity_poly.pdbx_seq_one_letter_code
_entity_poly.pdbx_strand_id
1 'polypeptide(L)'
;MACASAIARLVGCLAARGREEILGGGRGVAAGVWAPRGTARSVDGGVVVSGRWPFCSGINHADIMFAGCFVDDRQVPSVVALNKDELQVLDTWHTLGLRGTGSHDCVADDVFVPADRVFSVFDGPIVDRPLYRFPVFGFFALSIGAAALGNARAAIDDLVELAGGKKGLGSTRTLAERSATQAAAATAESALGAARALFYEVIEAAWQVSHDAEAVPVTMRNRLRLAATHAVRTSADVVRSMYDLAGGTAIYDNAPLQRRFRDAFTATAHFQVNEASRELPGRVLLDQPADVSML
;
A
#
# COMPACT_ATOMS: atom_id res chain seq x y z
N MET A 1 -0.67 8.60 3.61
CA MET A 1 0.33 8.24 4.65
C MET A 1 0.90 6.82 4.46
N ALA A 2 0.10 5.76 4.31
CA ALA A 2 0.61 4.39 4.17
C ALA A 2 1.66 4.22 3.05
N CYS A 3 1.41 4.74 1.85
CA CYS A 3 2.37 4.66 0.74
C CYS A 3 3.66 5.45 1.02
N ALA A 4 3.57 6.66 1.57
CA ALA A 4 4.75 7.45 1.90
C ALA A 4 5.64 6.78 2.94
N SER A 5 5.05 6.14 3.97
CA SER A 5 5.81 5.38 4.97
C SER A 5 6.50 4.15 4.35
N ALA A 6 5.81 3.46 3.44
CA ALA A 6 6.38 2.30 2.75
C ALA A 6 7.55 2.71 1.85
N ILE A 7 7.40 3.79 1.09
CA ILE A 7 8.45 4.30 0.21
C ILE A 7 9.63 4.87 1.01
N ALA A 8 9.40 5.56 2.12
CA ALA A 8 10.47 6.08 2.99
C ALA A 8 11.43 4.98 3.47
N ARG A 9 10.98 3.72 3.58
CA ARG A 9 11.85 2.58 3.89
C ARG A 9 12.96 2.36 2.85
N LEU A 10 12.72 2.71 1.57
CA LEU A 10 13.72 2.57 0.50
C LEU A 10 14.96 3.44 0.71
N VAL A 11 14.87 4.47 1.54
CA VAL A 11 16.00 5.30 1.95
C VAL A 11 17.13 4.47 2.57
N GLY A 12 16.81 3.36 3.24
CA GLY A 12 17.82 2.44 3.79
C GLY A 12 18.66 1.70 2.74
N CYS A 13 18.25 1.73 1.46
CA CYS A 13 18.99 1.14 0.35
C CYS A 13 19.93 2.15 -0.34
N LEU A 14 19.81 3.44 -0.03
CA LEU A 14 20.66 4.49 -0.61
C LEU A 14 22.04 4.51 0.03
N ALA A 15 23.06 4.87 -0.75
CA ALA A 15 24.39 5.23 -0.23
C ALA A 15 24.31 6.39 0.78
N ALA A 16 25.27 6.47 1.70
CA ALA A 16 25.23 7.43 2.81
C ALA A 16 25.06 8.88 2.32
N ARG A 17 25.81 9.26 1.28
CA ARG A 17 25.73 10.60 0.68
C ARG A 17 24.36 10.85 0.05
N GLY A 18 23.82 9.93 -0.74
CA GLY A 18 22.48 10.07 -1.34
C GLY A 18 21.38 10.19 -0.27
N ARG A 19 21.51 9.46 0.86
CA ARG A 19 20.60 9.62 2.01
C ARG A 19 20.67 11.01 2.63
N GLU A 20 21.89 11.52 2.85
CA GLU A 20 22.10 12.84 3.45
C GLU A 20 21.53 13.95 2.57
N GLU A 21 21.76 13.88 1.27
CA GLU A 21 21.21 14.84 0.31
C GLU A 21 19.68 14.84 0.26
N ILE A 22 19.05 13.66 0.33
CA ILE A 22 17.59 13.51 0.28
C ILE A 22 16.93 13.87 1.60
N LEU A 23 17.55 13.50 2.74
CA LEU A 23 17.00 13.69 4.08
C LEU A 23 17.68 14.81 4.88
N GLY A 24 18.66 15.48 4.33
CA GLY A 24 19.57 16.41 5.03
C GLY A 24 18.91 17.57 5.77
N GLY A 25 17.61 17.76 5.63
CA GLY A 25 16.80 18.63 6.46
C GLY A 25 15.88 17.90 7.44
N GLY A 26 15.90 16.58 7.50
CA GLY A 26 15.03 15.76 8.36
C GLY A 26 13.54 15.82 8.04
N ARG A 27 13.14 16.34 6.88
CA ARG A 27 11.75 16.64 6.52
C ARG A 27 11.32 16.16 5.13
N GLY A 28 12.14 15.39 4.43
CA GLY A 28 11.83 14.94 3.08
C GLY A 28 10.61 13.98 3.05
N VAL A 29 9.60 14.33 2.31
CA VAL A 29 8.46 13.42 2.01
C VAL A 29 8.76 12.70 0.70
N ALA A 30 8.70 11.37 0.71
CA ALA A 30 8.95 10.56 -0.46
C ALA A 30 7.65 9.97 -1.03
N ALA A 31 7.50 10.07 -2.35
CA ALA A 31 6.56 9.29 -3.16
C ALA A 31 7.34 8.25 -3.97
N GLY A 32 6.66 7.33 -4.66
CA GLY A 32 7.36 6.47 -5.58
C GLY A 32 6.55 5.35 -6.21
N VAL A 33 7.13 4.86 -7.30
CA VAL A 33 6.70 3.67 -8.03
C VAL A 33 7.93 2.83 -8.31
N TRP A 34 8.14 1.77 -7.55
CA TRP A 34 9.30 0.89 -7.72
C TRP A 34 9.21 0.00 -8.97
N ALA A 35 8.03 -0.17 -9.57
CA ALA A 35 7.86 -0.90 -10.82
C ALA A 35 8.75 -0.27 -11.92
N PRO A 36 9.54 -1.08 -12.68
CA PRO A 36 10.51 -0.58 -13.63
C PRO A 36 9.83 -0.09 -14.93
N ARG A 37 9.28 1.11 -14.88
CA ARG A 37 8.63 1.77 -16.01
C ARG A 37 9.52 2.76 -16.76
N GLY A 38 10.68 3.06 -16.18
CA GLY A 38 11.70 3.90 -16.81
C GLY A 38 12.82 3.10 -17.43
N THR A 39 13.59 3.77 -18.27
CA THR A 39 14.89 3.34 -18.79
C THR A 39 15.96 4.32 -18.32
N ALA A 40 17.14 3.81 -18.04
CA ALA A 40 18.28 4.63 -17.66
C ALA A 40 19.51 4.16 -18.42
N ARG A 41 20.37 5.09 -18.80
CA ARG A 41 21.69 4.79 -19.39
C ARG A 41 22.80 5.27 -18.47
N SER A 42 23.84 4.46 -18.31
CA SER A 42 25.01 4.82 -17.53
C SER A 42 25.78 5.96 -18.18
N VAL A 43 26.18 6.92 -17.35
CA VAL A 43 27.06 8.04 -17.74
C VAL A 43 28.10 8.26 -16.64
N ASP A 44 29.07 9.14 -16.90
CA ASP A 44 30.05 9.48 -15.85
C ASP A 44 29.36 10.09 -14.62
N GLY A 45 29.65 9.51 -13.45
CA GLY A 45 29.09 9.93 -12.16
C GLY A 45 27.66 9.51 -11.85
N GLY A 46 26.93 8.80 -12.77
CA GLY A 46 25.55 8.41 -12.49
C GLY A 46 24.82 7.77 -13.67
N VAL A 47 23.54 8.07 -13.78
CA VAL A 47 22.69 7.61 -14.87
C VAL A 47 21.83 8.76 -15.41
N VAL A 48 21.42 8.67 -16.67
CA VAL A 48 20.40 9.54 -17.27
C VAL A 48 19.12 8.73 -17.44
N VAL A 49 18.00 9.22 -16.90
CA VAL A 49 16.74 8.49 -16.74
C VAL A 49 15.64 9.15 -17.54
N SER A 50 14.90 8.35 -18.29
CA SER A 50 13.64 8.76 -18.92
C SER A 50 12.55 7.73 -18.63
N GLY A 51 11.30 8.18 -18.46
CA GLY A 51 10.19 7.28 -18.24
C GLY A 51 8.89 7.97 -17.82
N ARG A 52 7.83 7.18 -17.78
CA ARG A 52 6.53 7.57 -17.24
C ARG A 52 6.05 6.55 -16.22
N TRP A 53 5.81 6.99 -15.01
CA TRP A 53 5.36 6.17 -13.90
C TRP A 53 3.94 6.55 -13.50
N PRO A 54 2.95 5.69 -13.74
CA PRO A 54 1.61 5.85 -13.19
C PRO A 54 1.59 5.47 -11.71
N PHE A 55 0.56 5.91 -11.00
CA PHE A 55 0.33 5.58 -9.58
C PHE A 55 1.35 6.17 -8.60
N CYS A 56 1.88 7.36 -8.86
CA CYS A 56 2.80 8.06 -7.95
C CYS A 56 2.08 8.60 -6.70
N SER A 57 1.64 7.72 -5.82
CA SER A 57 0.83 8.07 -4.65
C SER A 57 1.54 9.09 -3.75
N GLY A 58 0.85 10.22 -3.48
CA GLY A 58 1.38 11.28 -2.62
C GLY A 58 2.29 12.28 -3.32
N ILE A 59 2.48 12.20 -4.62
CA ILE A 59 3.43 13.05 -5.37
C ILE A 59 3.18 14.55 -5.19
N ASN A 60 1.92 14.96 -4.99
CA ASN A 60 1.60 16.38 -4.78
C ASN A 60 2.25 16.96 -3.52
N HIS A 61 2.56 16.12 -2.54
CA HIS A 61 3.13 16.48 -1.25
C HIS A 61 4.56 15.97 -1.05
N ALA A 62 5.13 15.32 -2.06
CA ALA A 62 6.47 14.76 -2.01
C ALA A 62 7.53 15.78 -2.45
N ASP A 63 8.72 15.63 -1.90
CA ASP A 63 9.94 16.33 -2.31
C ASP A 63 10.76 15.45 -3.26
N ILE A 64 10.70 14.13 -3.05
CA ILE A 64 11.46 13.10 -3.76
C ILE A 64 10.52 12.03 -4.30
N MET A 65 10.84 11.52 -5.50
CA MET A 65 10.22 10.35 -6.08
C MET A 65 11.22 9.22 -6.26
N PHE A 66 10.92 8.04 -5.69
CA PHE A 66 11.62 6.80 -6.01
C PHE A 66 10.99 6.15 -7.24
N ALA A 67 11.74 6.04 -8.34
CA ALA A 67 11.26 5.60 -9.63
C ALA A 67 11.98 4.32 -10.09
N GLY A 68 11.23 3.26 -10.37
CA GLY A 68 11.78 2.00 -10.88
C GLY A 68 12.18 2.13 -12.35
N CYS A 69 13.36 1.61 -12.71
CA CYS A 69 13.85 1.62 -14.09
C CYS A 69 14.76 0.41 -14.36
N PHE A 70 15.03 0.14 -15.62
CA PHE A 70 16.14 -0.70 -16.05
C PHE A 70 17.32 0.18 -16.44
N VAL A 71 18.52 -0.15 -15.95
CA VAL A 71 19.76 0.56 -16.28
C VAL A 71 20.51 -0.22 -17.34
N ASP A 72 20.74 0.37 -18.50
CA ASP A 72 21.33 -0.27 -19.66
C ASP A 72 20.64 -1.61 -19.98
N ASP A 73 21.40 -2.67 -20.25
CA ASP A 73 20.88 -4.03 -20.54
C ASP A 73 20.70 -4.90 -19.28
N ARG A 74 20.73 -4.31 -18.08
CA ARG A 74 20.59 -5.07 -16.84
C ARG A 74 19.19 -5.68 -16.71
N GLN A 75 19.13 -6.96 -16.32
CA GLN A 75 17.86 -7.66 -16.12
C GLN A 75 17.25 -7.40 -14.74
N VAL A 76 18.04 -6.93 -13.77
CA VAL A 76 17.57 -6.61 -12.42
C VAL A 76 17.12 -5.15 -12.36
N PRO A 77 15.91 -4.88 -11.95
CA PRO A 77 15.41 -3.52 -11.84
C PRO A 77 16.20 -2.71 -10.81
N SER A 78 16.46 -1.47 -11.16
CA SER A 78 16.97 -0.45 -10.26
C SER A 78 15.89 0.54 -9.87
N VAL A 79 16.12 1.26 -8.79
CA VAL A 79 15.32 2.40 -8.35
C VAL A 79 16.23 3.62 -8.29
N VAL A 80 15.76 4.72 -8.83
CA VAL A 80 16.43 6.02 -8.79
C VAL A 80 15.64 6.99 -7.93
N ALA A 81 16.35 7.86 -7.20
CA ALA A 81 15.71 8.92 -6.43
C ALA A 81 15.82 10.25 -7.21
N LEU A 82 14.67 10.73 -7.66
CA LEU A 82 14.51 11.97 -8.45
C LEU A 82 13.95 13.08 -7.56
N ASN A 83 14.43 14.32 -7.71
CA ASN A 83 13.75 15.45 -7.11
C ASN A 83 12.42 15.71 -7.83
N LYS A 84 11.41 16.13 -7.09
CA LYS A 84 10.11 16.41 -7.68
C LYS A 84 10.15 17.50 -8.76
N ASP A 85 11.03 18.49 -8.58
CA ASP A 85 11.16 19.62 -9.51
C ASP A 85 11.73 19.20 -10.87
N GLU A 86 12.35 18.01 -10.95
CA GLU A 86 12.87 17.41 -12.19
C GLU A 86 11.79 16.61 -12.95
N LEU A 87 10.56 16.54 -12.41
CA LEU A 87 9.47 15.72 -12.93
C LEU A 87 8.31 16.56 -13.42
N GLN A 88 7.72 16.14 -14.52
CA GLN A 88 6.41 16.62 -14.93
C GLN A 88 5.33 15.74 -14.27
N VAL A 89 4.51 16.33 -13.40
CA VAL A 89 3.34 15.66 -12.81
C VAL A 89 2.14 15.90 -13.72
N LEU A 90 1.54 14.81 -14.22
CA LEU A 90 0.37 14.86 -15.10
C LEU A 90 -0.91 14.67 -14.28
N ASP A 91 -1.92 15.49 -14.50
CA ASP A 91 -3.23 15.37 -13.82
C ASP A 91 -4.03 14.19 -14.39
N THR A 92 -3.74 12.99 -13.92
CA THR A 92 -4.32 11.72 -14.41
C THR A 92 -5.14 10.98 -13.34
N TRP A 93 -5.12 11.43 -12.07
CA TRP A 93 -5.75 10.67 -10.98
C TRP A 93 -7.23 10.99 -10.81
N HIS A 94 -8.04 10.61 -11.81
CA HIS A 94 -9.51 10.72 -11.83
C HIS A 94 -10.13 9.34 -11.59
N THR A 95 -10.29 8.94 -10.34
CA THR A 95 -10.61 7.57 -9.93
C THR A 95 -11.91 7.46 -9.15
N LEU A 96 -12.44 6.23 -9.05
CA LEU A 96 -13.63 5.92 -8.28
C LEU A 96 -13.43 6.21 -6.79
N GLY A 97 -12.35 5.73 -6.21
CA GLY A 97 -11.97 5.91 -4.80
C GLY A 97 -10.47 6.19 -4.65
N LEU A 98 -10.01 6.32 -3.40
CA LEU A 98 -8.64 6.71 -3.05
C LEU A 98 -8.20 8.02 -3.73
N ARG A 99 -9.13 8.93 -4.01
CA ARG A 99 -8.86 10.20 -4.69
C ARG A 99 -7.84 11.05 -3.94
N GLY A 100 -7.90 11.03 -2.60
CA GLY A 100 -6.99 11.78 -1.75
C GLY A 100 -5.54 11.32 -1.78
N THR A 101 -5.21 10.20 -2.44
CA THR A 101 -3.82 9.77 -2.62
C THR A 101 -3.09 10.59 -3.70
N GLY A 102 -3.82 11.28 -4.60
CA GLY A 102 -3.24 12.06 -5.69
C GLY A 102 -2.19 11.27 -6.47
N SER A 103 -2.54 10.02 -6.85
CA SER A 103 -1.58 9.08 -7.46
C SER A 103 -1.41 9.37 -8.96
N HIS A 104 -1.07 10.61 -9.27
CA HIS A 104 -0.84 11.09 -10.63
C HIS A 104 0.32 10.37 -11.32
N ASP A 105 0.36 10.43 -12.64
CA ASP A 105 1.51 10.00 -13.41
C ASP A 105 2.63 11.03 -13.30
N CYS A 106 3.88 10.54 -13.24
CA CYS A 106 5.08 11.36 -13.30
C CYS A 106 5.90 11.02 -14.53
N VAL A 107 6.49 12.01 -15.16
CA VAL A 107 7.36 11.87 -16.31
C VAL A 107 8.72 12.50 -16.02
N ALA A 108 9.79 11.75 -16.31
CA ALA A 108 11.16 12.26 -16.41
C ALA A 108 11.60 12.15 -17.86
N ASP A 109 12.32 13.16 -18.35
CA ASP A 109 12.88 13.21 -19.69
C ASP A 109 14.35 13.60 -19.60
N ASP A 110 15.23 12.63 -19.85
CA ASP A 110 16.69 12.75 -19.80
C ASP A 110 17.23 13.40 -18.50
N VAL A 111 16.68 13.01 -17.34
CA VAL A 111 17.10 13.53 -16.04
C VAL A 111 18.37 12.81 -15.55
N PHE A 112 19.41 13.58 -15.21
CA PHE A 112 20.63 13.03 -14.59
C PHE A 112 20.40 12.71 -13.12
N VAL A 113 20.77 11.48 -12.70
CA VAL A 113 20.71 11.02 -11.31
C VAL A 113 22.10 10.55 -10.87
N PRO A 114 22.67 11.13 -9.82
CA PRO A 114 23.96 10.70 -9.26
C PRO A 114 23.95 9.22 -8.84
N ALA A 115 25.09 8.55 -8.97
CA ALA A 115 25.22 7.12 -8.68
C ALA A 115 24.82 6.72 -7.23
N ASP A 116 25.03 7.62 -6.25
CA ASP A 116 24.65 7.41 -4.85
C ASP A 116 23.14 7.53 -4.58
N ARG A 117 22.35 7.90 -5.59
CA ARG A 117 20.88 7.91 -5.60
C ARG A 117 20.28 6.77 -6.44
N VAL A 118 21.09 5.79 -6.85
CA VAL A 118 20.68 4.60 -7.63
C VAL A 118 20.92 3.35 -6.79
N PHE A 119 19.91 2.47 -6.68
CA PHE A 119 20.01 1.23 -5.92
C PHE A 119 19.06 0.16 -6.49
N SER A 120 19.24 -1.10 -6.08
CA SER A 120 18.26 -2.16 -6.31
C SER A 120 17.62 -2.60 -4.99
N VAL A 121 16.32 -2.79 -4.98
CA VAL A 121 15.62 -3.36 -3.80
C VAL A 121 15.99 -4.83 -3.58
N PHE A 122 16.51 -5.50 -4.60
CA PHE A 122 16.93 -6.90 -4.55
C PHE A 122 18.34 -7.07 -3.97
N ASP A 123 19.16 -6.03 -3.96
CA ASP A 123 20.48 -6.03 -3.31
C ASP A 123 20.37 -5.92 -1.79
N GLY A 124 19.17 -5.61 -1.30
CA GLY A 124 18.92 -5.41 0.12
C GLY A 124 19.31 -4.02 0.63
N PRO A 125 19.05 -3.76 1.92
CA PRO A 125 19.38 -2.47 2.54
C PRO A 125 20.86 -2.37 2.90
N ILE A 126 21.43 -1.17 2.76
CA ILE A 126 22.78 -0.85 3.25
C ILE A 126 22.75 -0.58 4.76
N VAL A 127 21.62 -0.05 5.25
CA VAL A 127 21.44 0.23 6.69
C VAL A 127 21.00 -1.02 7.41
N ASP A 128 21.86 -1.53 8.28
CA ASP A 128 21.56 -2.70 9.09
C ASP A 128 20.80 -2.33 10.37
N ARG A 129 19.47 -2.47 10.32
CA ARG A 129 18.52 -2.29 11.42
C ARG A 129 17.32 -3.22 11.22
N PRO A 130 16.60 -3.64 12.28
CA PRO A 130 15.44 -4.54 12.17
C PRO A 130 14.40 -4.10 11.14
N LEU A 131 14.08 -2.81 11.06
CA LEU A 131 13.13 -2.28 10.09
C LEU A 131 13.55 -2.57 8.64
N TYR A 132 14.84 -2.50 8.33
CA TYR A 132 15.35 -2.73 6.99
C TYR A 132 15.54 -4.22 6.67
N ARG A 133 15.69 -5.08 7.68
CA ARG A 133 15.68 -6.54 7.52
C ARG A 133 14.28 -7.12 7.32
N PHE A 134 13.24 -6.40 7.80
CA PHE A 134 11.85 -6.80 7.58
C PHE A 134 11.55 -6.88 6.07
N PRO A 135 10.77 -7.88 5.57
CA PRO A 135 10.52 -8.08 4.14
C PRO A 135 9.91 -6.86 3.46
N VAL A 136 10.58 -6.33 2.42
CA VAL A 136 10.19 -5.06 1.78
C VAL A 136 8.82 -5.17 1.10
N PHE A 137 8.55 -6.25 0.37
CA PHE A 137 7.28 -6.44 -0.33
C PHE A 137 6.14 -6.79 0.64
N GLY A 138 6.46 -7.53 1.71
CA GLY A 138 5.56 -7.71 2.85
C GLY A 138 5.17 -6.37 3.47
N PHE A 139 6.14 -5.50 3.75
CA PHE A 139 5.90 -4.17 4.31
C PHE A 139 5.00 -3.30 3.43
N PHE A 140 5.20 -3.32 2.10
CA PHE A 140 4.35 -2.60 1.16
C PHE A 140 2.90 -3.10 1.20
N ALA A 141 2.69 -4.42 1.15
CA ALA A 141 1.35 -5.01 1.21
C ALA A 141 0.64 -4.71 2.54
N LEU A 142 1.37 -4.81 3.66
CA LEU A 142 0.86 -4.51 5.00
C LEU A 142 0.43 -3.05 5.15
N SER A 143 1.14 -2.11 4.52
CA SER A 143 0.78 -0.69 4.55
C SER A 143 -0.61 -0.44 3.97
N ILE A 144 -0.99 -1.18 2.92
CA ILE A 144 -2.33 -1.14 2.33
C ILE A 144 -3.35 -1.81 3.26
N GLY A 145 -2.98 -2.98 3.82
CA GLY A 145 -3.82 -3.72 4.77
C GLY A 145 -4.18 -2.90 6.00
N ALA A 146 -3.22 -2.19 6.58
CA ALA A 146 -3.45 -1.31 7.73
C ALA A 146 -4.48 -0.20 7.44
N ALA A 147 -4.36 0.45 6.28
CA ALA A 147 -5.32 1.47 5.84
C ALA A 147 -6.72 0.89 5.60
N ALA A 148 -6.80 -0.32 5.02
CA ALA A 148 -8.06 -1.01 4.77
C ALA A 148 -8.77 -1.39 6.08
N LEU A 149 -8.04 -1.95 7.06
CA LEU A 149 -8.60 -2.27 8.39
C LEU A 149 -9.16 -1.02 9.09
N GLY A 150 -8.44 0.11 9.01
CA GLY A 150 -8.91 1.39 9.54
C GLY A 150 -10.18 1.89 8.85
N ASN A 151 -10.25 1.75 7.52
CA ASN A 151 -11.45 2.14 6.75
C ASN A 151 -12.67 1.27 7.11
N ALA A 152 -12.49 -0.04 7.30
CA ALA A 152 -13.56 -0.95 7.72
C ALA A 152 -14.04 -0.65 9.13
N ARG A 153 -13.14 -0.35 10.08
CA ARG A 153 -13.52 0.09 11.43
C ARG A 153 -14.39 1.33 11.38
N ALA A 154 -13.95 2.35 10.63
CA ALA A 154 -14.70 3.58 10.48
C ALA A 154 -16.07 3.38 9.79
N ALA A 155 -16.18 2.40 8.86
CA ALA A 155 -17.48 2.09 8.25
C ALA A 155 -18.47 1.47 9.24
N ILE A 156 -18.01 0.63 10.17
CA ILE A 156 -18.86 0.11 11.24
C ILE A 156 -19.30 1.25 12.16
N ASP A 157 -18.41 2.15 12.53
CA ASP A 157 -18.69 3.30 13.40
C ASP A 157 -19.71 4.25 12.74
N ASP A 158 -19.53 4.57 11.44
CA ASP A 158 -20.44 5.38 10.63
C ASP A 158 -21.87 4.74 10.57
N LEU A 159 -21.95 3.39 10.46
CA LEU A 159 -23.23 2.69 10.49
C LEU A 159 -23.88 2.75 11.86
N VAL A 160 -23.12 2.54 12.93
CA VAL A 160 -23.64 2.58 14.32
C VAL A 160 -24.28 3.95 14.61
N GLU A 161 -23.59 5.03 14.22
CA GLU A 161 -24.12 6.40 14.36
C GLU A 161 -25.42 6.58 13.56
N LEU A 162 -25.42 6.18 12.29
CA LEU A 162 -26.60 6.28 11.43
C LEU A 162 -27.78 5.45 11.96
N ALA A 163 -27.53 4.22 12.43
CA ALA A 163 -28.54 3.26 12.76
C ALA A 163 -29.41 3.66 13.96
N GLY A 164 -28.86 4.43 14.89
CA GLY A 164 -29.58 4.92 16.08
C GLY A 164 -30.76 5.82 15.76
N GLY A 165 -30.67 6.62 14.69
CA GLY A 165 -31.73 7.57 14.30
C GLY A 165 -32.50 7.19 13.05
N LYS A 166 -31.93 6.39 12.17
CA LYS A 166 -32.50 6.08 10.85
C LYS A 166 -33.68 5.11 10.96
N LYS A 167 -34.82 5.51 10.40
CA LYS A 167 -36.00 4.64 10.19
C LYS A 167 -36.21 4.41 8.70
N GLY A 168 -36.61 3.18 8.33
CA GLY A 168 -37.03 2.88 6.97
C GLY A 168 -38.42 3.42 6.66
N LEU A 169 -38.72 3.57 5.36
CA LEU A 169 -40.04 3.99 4.92
C LEU A 169 -41.13 3.05 5.49
N GLY A 170 -42.16 3.62 6.13
CA GLY A 170 -43.24 2.86 6.75
C GLY A 170 -42.87 2.08 8.01
N SER A 171 -41.68 2.28 8.58
CA SER A 171 -41.25 1.61 9.81
C SER A 171 -41.21 2.56 11.00
N THR A 172 -41.72 2.09 12.15
CA THR A 172 -41.57 2.77 13.44
C THR A 172 -40.24 2.46 14.09
N ARG A 173 -39.61 1.33 13.72
CA ARG A 173 -38.35 0.87 14.28
C ARG A 173 -37.16 1.55 13.59
N THR A 174 -36.16 1.91 14.37
CA THR A 174 -34.86 2.37 13.84
C THR A 174 -34.11 1.21 13.19
N LEU A 175 -33.07 1.53 12.42
CA LEU A 175 -32.20 0.51 11.82
C LEU A 175 -31.52 -0.34 12.89
N ALA A 176 -31.10 0.27 14.00
CA ALA A 176 -30.49 -0.42 15.15
C ALA A 176 -31.42 -1.43 15.84
N GLU A 177 -32.75 -1.22 15.80
CA GLU A 177 -33.72 -2.12 16.39
C GLU A 177 -34.08 -3.33 15.52
N ARG A 178 -33.50 -3.45 14.33
CA ARG A 178 -33.77 -4.57 13.41
C ARG A 178 -32.80 -5.71 13.66
N SER A 179 -33.32 -6.93 13.85
CA SER A 179 -32.50 -8.13 14.09
C SER A 179 -31.50 -8.41 12.99
N ALA A 180 -31.87 -8.17 11.73
CA ALA A 180 -30.97 -8.33 10.59
C ALA A 180 -29.77 -7.37 10.65
N THR A 181 -30.00 -6.10 11.06
CA THR A 181 -28.92 -5.12 11.24
C THR A 181 -27.99 -5.51 12.38
N GLN A 182 -28.58 -5.95 13.52
CA GLN A 182 -27.82 -6.41 14.68
C GLN A 182 -26.94 -7.62 14.33
N ALA A 183 -27.50 -8.61 13.63
CA ALA A 183 -26.75 -9.79 13.18
C ALA A 183 -25.63 -9.44 12.20
N ALA A 184 -25.90 -8.58 11.22
CA ALA A 184 -24.91 -8.17 10.24
C ALA A 184 -23.77 -7.33 10.87
N ALA A 185 -24.09 -6.43 11.81
CA ALA A 185 -23.10 -5.66 12.55
C ALA A 185 -22.18 -6.58 13.40
N ALA A 186 -22.77 -7.58 14.08
CA ALA A 186 -22.00 -8.56 14.86
C ALA A 186 -21.09 -9.43 13.95
N THR A 187 -21.57 -9.83 12.78
CA THR A 187 -20.78 -10.57 11.78
C THR A 187 -19.62 -9.72 11.27
N ALA A 188 -19.87 -8.45 10.94
CA ALA A 188 -18.85 -7.52 10.48
C ALA A 188 -17.77 -7.29 11.54
N GLU A 189 -18.15 -7.09 12.79
CA GLU A 189 -17.23 -6.90 13.91
C GLU A 189 -16.34 -8.14 14.11
N SER A 190 -16.93 -9.33 14.06
CA SER A 190 -16.21 -10.60 14.20
C SER A 190 -15.21 -10.82 13.05
N ALA A 191 -15.64 -10.57 11.80
CA ALA A 191 -14.78 -10.71 10.62
C ALA A 191 -13.61 -9.74 10.66
N LEU A 192 -13.87 -8.46 10.99
CA LEU A 192 -12.82 -7.44 11.12
C LEU A 192 -11.86 -7.78 12.25
N GLY A 193 -12.39 -8.23 13.41
CA GLY A 193 -11.59 -8.65 14.57
C GLY A 193 -10.64 -9.80 14.22
N ALA A 194 -11.14 -10.83 13.53
CA ALA A 194 -10.33 -11.98 13.10
C ALA A 194 -9.24 -11.57 12.09
N ALA A 195 -9.60 -10.78 11.08
CA ALA A 195 -8.63 -10.29 10.09
C ALA A 195 -7.53 -9.43 10.74
N ARG A 196 -7.91 -8.56 11.69
CA ARG A 196 -6.98 -7.72 12.45
C ARG A 196 -6.06 -8.56 13.34
N ALA A 197 -6.58 -9.58 14.02
CA ALA A 197 -5.78 -10.45 14.87
C ALA A 197 -4.70 -11.19 14.07
N LEU A 198 -5.08 -11.83 12.96
CA LEU A 198 -4.12 -12.47 12.05
C LEU A 198 -3.09 -11.47 11.52
N PHE A 199 -3.53 -10.27 11.14
CA PHE A 199 -2.65 -9.26 10.56
C PHE A 199 -1.54 -8.84 11.53
N TYR A 200 -1.86 -8.54 12.78
CA TYR A 200 -0.87 -8.13 13.77
C TYR A 200 -0.04 -9.30 14.31
N GLU A 201 -0.61 -10.49 14.41
CA GLU A 201 0.14 -11.69 14.81
C GLU A 201 1.29 -11.99 13.85
N VAL A 202 1.04 -11.97 12.54
CA VAL A 202 2.11 -12.26 11.56
C VAL A 202 3.13 -11.13 11.44
N ILE A 203 2.73 -9.87 11.67
CA ILE A 203 3.65 -8.73 11.74
C ILE A 203 4.60 -8.91 12.92
N GLU A 204 4.06 -9.18 14.10
CA GLU A 204 4.84 -9.36 15.32
C GLU A 204 5.84 -10.50 15.16
N ALA A 205 5.39 -11.66 14.66
CA ALA A 205 6.27 -12.80 14.42
C ALA A 205 7.42 -12.46 13.46
N ALA A 206 7.13 -11.78 12.34
CA ALA A 206 8.15 -11.38 11.37
C ALA A 206 9.08 -10.28 11.93
N TRP A 207 8.55 -9.39 12.77
CA TRP A 207 9.32 -8.34 13.43
C TRP A 207 10.34 -8.91 14.39
N GLN A 208 9.98 -9.92 15.21
CA GLN A 208 10.89 -10.59 16.12
C GLN A 208 12.06 -11.24 15.35
N VAL A 209 11.80 -11.98 14.28
CA VAL A 209 12.85 -12.55 13.43
C VAL A 209 13.77 -11.47 12.84
N SER A 210 13.22 -10.31 12.48
CA SER A 210 14.01 -9.21 11.92
C SER A 210 15.04 -8.63 12.91
N HIS A 211 14.88 -8.86 14.22
CA HIS A 211 15.87 -8.49 15.25
C HIS A 211 17.09 -9.40 15.25
N ASP A 212 16.94 -10.67 14.90
CA ASP A 212 17.98 -11.69 15.07
C ASP A 212 19.04 -11.70 13.95
N ALA A 213 19.02 -10.70 13.07
CA ALA A 213 19.93 -10.52 11.93
C ALA A 213 19.87 -11.64 10.87
N GLU A 214 18.91 -12.53 10.93
CA GLU A 214 18.66 -13.56 9.95
C GLU A 214 17.64 -13.10 8.88
N ALA A 215 17.73 -13.73 7.70
CA ALA A 215 16.74 -13.49 6.65
C ALA A 215 15.39 -14.08 7.09
N VAL A 216 14.33 -13.28 6.99
CA VAL A 216 12.96 -13.74 7.30
C VAL A 216 12.58 -14.90 6.37
N PRO A 217 12.22 -16.09 6.90
CA PRO A 217 11.94 -17.28 6.12
C PRO A 217 10.82 -17.07 5.08
N VAL A 218 10.90 -17.81 3.96
CA VAL A 218 9.89 -17.75 2.88
C VAL A 218 8.47 -18.01 3.41
N THR A 219 8.32 -19.00 4.31
CA THR A 219 7.04 -19.33 4.94
C THR A 219 6.43 -18.14 5.70
N MET A 220 7.26 -17.35 6.37
CA MET A 220 6.81 -16.16 7.09
C MET A 220 6.51 -15.01 6.14
N ARG A 221 7.34 -14.77 5.11
CA ARG A 221 7.06 -13.81 4.04
C ARG A 221 5.74 -14.12 3.35
N ASN A 222 5.47 -15.41 3.12
CA ASN A 222 4.21 -15.90 2.58
C ASN A 222 3.02 -15.57 3.49
N ARG A 223 3.15 -15.79 4.81
CA ARG A 223 2.10 -15.42 5.80
C ARG A 223 1.83 -13.92 5.81
N LEU A 224 2.85 -13.06 5.70
CA LEU A 224 2.66 -11.61 5.60
C LEU A 224 1.81 -11.24 4.37
N ARG A 225 2.09 -11.82 3.21
CA ARG A 225 1.31 -11.60 1.98
C ARG A 225 -0.13 -12.06 2.13
N LEU A 226 -0.35 -13.25 2.66
CA LEU A 226 -1.70 -13.78 2.91
C LEU A 226 -2.49 -12.91 3.87
N ALA A 227 -1.88 -12.49 4.98
CA ALA A 227 -2.54 -11.63 5.97
C ALA A 227 -2.90 -10.25 5.41
N ALA A 228 -2.01 -9.62 4.64
CA ALA A 228 -2.28 -8.35 3.99
C ALA A 228 -3.45 -8.45 2.99
N THR A 229 -3.42 -9.47 2.12
CA THR A 229 -4.50 -9.68 1.13
C THR A 229 -5.82 -10.00 1.83
N HIS A 230 -5.81 -10.86 2.87
CA HIS A 230 -7.00 -11.18 3.66
C HIS A 230 -7.57 -9.93 4.35
N ALA A 231 -6.72 -9.11 4.97
CA ALA A 231 -7.15 -7.88 5.63
C ALA A 231 -7.86 -6.92 4.67
N VAL A 232 -7.31 -6.71 3.45
CA VAL A 232 -7.92 -5.82 2.44
C VAL A 232 -9.25 -6.36 1.93
N ARG A 233 -9.32 -7.66 1.62
CA ARG A 233 -10.54 -8.28 1.08
C ARG A 233 -11.66 -8.31 2.12
N THR A 234 -11.36 -8.77 3.34
CA THR A 234 -12.32 -8.77 4.45
C THR A 234 -12.79 -7.36 4.78
N SER A 235 -11.90 -6.37 4.77
CA SER A 235 -12.27 -4.96 4.98
C SER A 235 -13.25 -4.47 3.92
N ALA A 236 -13.07 -4.82 2.66
CA ALA A 236 -13.98 -4.44 1.59
C ALA A 236 -15.36 -5.08 1.76
N ASP A 237 -15.43 -6.35 2.20
CA ASP A 237 -16.70 -7.05 2.46
C ASP A 237 -17.42 -6.45 3.67
N VAL A 238 -16.71 -6.11 4.74
CA VAL A 238 -17.25 -5.40 5.90
C VAL A 238 -17.83 -4.05 5.48
N VAL A 239 -17.07 -3.24 4.76
CA VAL A 239 -17.51 -1.92 4.29
C VAL A 239 -18.74 -2.04 3.39
N ARG A 240 -18.78 -3.02 2.47
CA ARG A 240 -19.95 -3.30 1.64
C ARG A 240 -21.18 -3.60 2.49
N SER A 241 -21.06 -4.48 3.49
CA SER A 241 -22.17 -4.82 4.36
C SER A 241 -22.72 -3.59 5.10
N MET A 242 -21.87 -2.70 5.59
CA MET A 242 -22.29 -1.46 6.25
C MET A 242 -22.96 -0.49 5.26
N TYR A 243 -22.45 -0.39 4.05
CA TYR A 243 -23.03 0.41 2.98
C TYR A 243 -24.44 -0.10 2.59
N ASP A 244 -24.59 -1.42 2.42
CA ASP A 244 -25.87 -2.05 2.06
C ASP A 244 -26.92 -1.81 3.16
N LEU A 245 -26.55 -1.94 4.45
CA LEU A 245 -27.44 -1.66 5.57
C LEU A 245 -27.87 -0.20 5.63
N ALA A 246 -26.98 0.72 5.28
CA ALA A 246 -27.30 2.15 5.21
C ALA A 246 -28.29 2.48 4.07
N GLY A 247 -28.39 1.63 3.06
CA GLY A 247 -29.33 1.77 1.95
C GLY A 247 -29.23 3.15 1.25
N GLY A 248 -30.35 3.68 0.73
CA GLY A 248 -30.36 4.92 -0.03
C GLY A 248 -29.75 6.17 0.64
N THR A 249 -29.58 6.16 1.95
CA THR A 249 -28.87 7.27 2.65
C THR A 249 -27.37 7.27 2.32
N ALA A 250 -26.80 6.11 2.02
CA ALA A 250 -25.36 6.01 1.76
C ALA A 250 -24.93 6.51 0.37
N ILE A 251 -25.85 6.77 -0.56
CA ILE A 251 -25.50 7.17 -1.94
C ILE A 251 -25.12 8.65 -2.09
N TYR A 252 -25.49 9.49 -1.14
CA TYR A 252 -25.25 10.93 -1.21
C TYR A 252 -23.77 11.27 -0.99
N ASP A 253 -23.27 12.30 -1.67
CA ASP A 253 -21.86 12.69 -1.61
C ASP A 253 -21.38 13.07 -0.19
N ASN A 254 -22.29 13.61 0.64
CA ASN A 254 -22.01 13.96 2.03
C ASN A 254 -22.09 12.75 2.99
N ALA A 255 -22.54 11.57 2.54
CA ALA A 255 -22.61 10.37 3.37
C ALA A 255 -21.22 9.72 3.46
N PRO A 256 -20.67 9.47 4.67
CA PRO A 256 -19.32 8.89 4.80
C PRO A 256 -19.22 7.49 4.18
N LEU A 257 -20.23 6.65 4.32
CA LEU A 257 -20.21 5.26 3.89
C LEU A 257 -19.98 5.07 2.38
N GLN A 258 -20.48 5.95 1.49
CA GLN A 258 -20.19 5.85 0.07
C GLN A 258 -18.70 6.08 -0.23
N ARG A 259 -18.05 6.98 0.49
CA ARG A 259 -16.61 7.21 0.35
C ARG A 259 -15.84 5.99 0.87
N ARG A 260 -16.21 5.46 2.06
CA ARG A 260 -15.63 4.22 2.60
C ARG A 260 -15.71 3.08 1.59
N PHE A 261 -16.88 2.91 0.96
CA PHE A 261 -17.13 1.88 -0.04
C PHE A 261 -16.21 2.04 -1.26
N ARG A 262 -16.18 3.23 -1.86
CA ARG A 262 -15.36 3.51 -3.05
C ARG A 262 -13.87 3.30 -2.77
N ASP A 263 -13.39 3.77 -1.62
CA ASP A 263 -11.99 3.64 -1.22
C ASP A 263 -11.62 2.19 -0.96
N ALA A 264 -12.48 1.42 -0.27
CA ALA A 264 -12.26 -0.01 0.00
C ALA A 264 -12.16 -0.82 -1.29
N PHE A 265 -13.10 -0.65 -2.23
CA PHE A 265 -13.07 -1.38 -3.49
C PHE A 265 -11.91 -0.95 -4.39
N THR A 266 -11.53 0.32 -4.42
CA THR A 266 -10.34 0.77 -5.14
C THR A 266 -9.07 0.14 -4.57
N ALA A 267 -8.96 0.02 -3.24
CA ALA A 267 -7.81 -0.63 -2.60
C ALA A 267 -7.66 -2.11 -2.99
N THR A 268 -8.77 -2.83 -3.22
CA THR A 268 -8.71 -4.26 -3.63
C THR A 268 -8.10 -4.47 -5.02
N ALA A 269 -8.02 -3.43 -5.85
CA ALA A 269 -7.41 -3.51 -7.18
C ALA A 269 -5.88 -3.38 -7.15
N HIS A 270 -5.28 -3.00 -6.00
CA HIS A 270 -3.84 -2.82 -5.90
C HIS A 270 -3.11 -4.17 -6.08
N PHE A 271 -2.11 -4.21 -6.97
CA PHE A 271 -1.44 -5.44 -7.40
C PHE A 271 -0.84 -6.28 -6.26
N GLN A 272 -0.48 -5.68 -5.14
CA GLN A 272 0.07 -6.39 -3.98
C GLN A 272 -0.97 -7.10 -3.12
N VAL A 273 -2.26 -6.79 -3.26
CA VAL A 273 -3.34 -7.29 -2.41
C VAL A 273 -4.61 -7.64 -3.19
N ASN A 274 -4.56 -7.60 -4.54
CA ASN A 274 -5.66 -8.08 -5.37
C ASN A 274 -5.79 -9.60 -5.30
N GLU A 275 -6.82 -10.17 -5.92
CA GLU A 275 -7.06 -11.61 -5.86
C GLU A 275 -5.91 -12.44 -6.45
N ALA A 276 -5.28 -11.95 -7.53
CA ALA A 276 -4.14 -12.63 -8.15
C ALA A 276 -2.91 -12.72 -7.22
N SER A 277 -2.81 -11.85 -6.21
CA SER A 277 -1.72 -11.91 -5.24
C SER A 277 -1.72 -13.16 -4.37
N ARG A 278 -2.78 -13.98 -4.41
CA ARG A 278 -2.90 -15.26 -3.69
C ARG A 278 -2.25 -16.43 -4.42
N GLU A 279 -1.98 -16.29 -5.73
CA GLU A 279 -1.40 -17.38 -6.52
C GLU A 279 -0.03 -17.79 -5.98
N LEU A 280 0.89 -16.84 -5.84
CA LEU A 280 2.24 -17.13 -5.34
C LEU A 280 2.23 -17.75 -3.93
N PRO A 281 1.51 -17.19 -2.94
CA PRO A 281 1.29 -17.87 -1.66
C PRO A 281 0.72 -19.28 -1.76
N GLY A 282 -0.24 -19.50 -2.65
CA GLY A 282 -0.84 -20.80 -2.88
C GLY A 282 0.17 -21.82 -3.44
N ARG A 283 1.03 -21.41 -4.38
CA ARG A 283 2.12 -22.24 -4.91
C ARG A 283 3.10 -22.65 -3.82
N VAL A 284 3.48 -21.73 -2.93
CA VAL A 284 4.35 -22.04 -1.79
C VAL A 284 3.69 -23.02 -0.84
N LEU A 285 2.41 -22.87 -0.52
CA LEU A 285 1.66 -23.80 0.34
C LEU A 285 1.53 -25.21 -0.25
N LEU A 286 1.46 -25.30 -1.60
CA LEU A 286 1.32 -26.57 -2.32
C LEU A 286 2.67 -27.14 -2.77
N ASP A 287 3.80 -26.59 -2.27
CA ASP A 287 5.16 -26.99 -2.62
C ASP A 287 5.43 -27.01 -4.14
N GLN A 288 4.86 -26.04 -4.86
CA GLN A 288 5.06 -25.87 -6.29
C GLN A 288 6.24 -24.92 -6.58
N PRO A 289 7.00 -25.14 -7.65
CA PRO A 289 8.07 -24.23 -8.05
C PRO A 289 7.55 -22.79 -8.18
N ALA A 290 8.21 -21.83 -7.50
CA ALA A 290 7.79 -20.45 -7.48
C ALA A 290 8.99 -19.50 -7.33
N ASP A 291 8.97 -18.39 -8.05
CA ASP A 291 9.86 -17.25 -7.76
C ASP A 291 9.33 -16.51 -6.54
N VAL A 292 10.04 -16.61 -5.42
CA VAL A 292 9.68 -16.03 -4.12
C VAL A 292 10.35 -14.67 -3.86
N SER A 293 11.03 -14.10 -4.84
CA SER A 293 11.75 -12.81 -4.71
C SER A 293 10.82 -11.65 -4.32
N MET A 294 9.54 -11.76 -4.68
CA MET A 294 8.51 -10.74 -4.46
C MET A 294 7.61 -11.00 -3.22
N LEU A 295 7.92 -11.98 -2.38
CA LEU A 295 7.22 -12.21 -1.11
C LEU A 295 7.67 -11.28 0.00
#